data_3ebbd49fe0365ec5b78944d8dd131b99
#
_entry.id   3ebbd49fe0365ec5b78944d8dd131b99
#
_cell.length_a   1.000
_cell.length_b   1.000
_cell.length_c   1.000
_cell.angle_alpha   90.00
_cell.angle_beta   90.00
_cell.angle_gamma   90.00
#
_symmetry.space_group_name_H-M   'P 1'
#
loop_
_entity.id
_entity.type
_entity.pdbx_description
1 polymer ?
#
loop_
_entity_poly.entity_id
_entity_poly.type
_entity_poly.pdbx_seq_one_letter_code
_entity_poly.pdbx_strand_id
1 'polypeptide(L)'
;MREFILLARKARTTPDFSLNNLPESGRLDLVCRAIANAFFIANSFRKDTILNVVLSGPKSPPKCITFNGDKLEIRMPDELSIAKEIQNALRKGLSLRLHEEKEVAPGIIISKKSFETVVKEKGKNIPLSYLDKKGKDIR
;
A
#
# COMPACT_ATOMS: atom_id res chain seq x y z
N MET A 1 -16.24 -5.83 8.33
CA MET A 1 -15.14 -5.43 7.44
C MET A 1 -13.87 -5.23 8.26
N ARG A 2 -12.77 -5.71 7.75
CA ARG A 2 -11.46 -5.54 8.39
C ARG A 2 -10.68 -4.45 7.69
N GLU A 3 -10.06 -3.58 8.46
CA GLU A 3 -9.22 -2.53 7.91
C GLU A 3 -7.87 -2.52 8.64
N PHE A 4 -6.79 -2.45 7.87
CA PHE A 4 -5.43 -2.48 8.39
C PHE A 4 -4.63 -1.31 7.85
N ILE A 5 -3.61 -0.90 8.62
CA ILE A 5 -2.65 0.11 8.19
C ILE A 5 -1.26 -0.51 8.23
N LEU A 6 -0.56 -0.46 7.11
CA LEU A 6 0.80 -0.96 6.97
C LEU A 6 1.73 0.21 6.77
N LEU A 7 2.77 0.34 7.60
CA LEU A 7 3.78 1.38 7.43
C LEU A 7 5.03 0.78 6.79
N ALA A 8 5.41 1.30 5.63
CA ALA A 8 6.62 0.92 4.93
C ALA A 8 7.56 2.12 4.85
N ARG A 9 8.47 2.23 5.81
CA ARG A 9 9.26 3.45 6.04
C ARG A 9 10.21 3.80 4.92
N LYS A 10 10.75 2.83 4.21
CA LYS A 10 11.73 3.05 3.15
C LYS A 10 11.19 2.84 1.74
N ALA A 11 9.94 2.41 1.62
CA ALA A 11 9.38 2.13 0.31
C ALA A 11 9.26 3.40 -0.53
N ARG A 12 9.60 3.27 -1.80
CA ARG A 12 9.59 4.40 -2.75
C ARG A 12 8.22 5.01 -2.84
N THR A 13 8.19 6.31 -3.04
CA THR A 13 6.97 7.09 -3.17
C THR A 13 6.80 7.67 -4.57
N THR A 14 7.67 7.31 -5.50
CA THR A 14 7.61 7.75 -6.90
C THR A 14 7.70 6.52 -7.82
N PRO A 15 7.20 6.61 -9.07
CA PRO A 15 7.11 5.43 -9.94
C PRO A 15 8.40 5.06 -10.67
N ASP A 16 9.50 5.74 -10.40
CA ASP A 16 10.76 5.58 -11.12
C ASP A 16 11.64 4.44 -10.59
N PHE A 17 11.03 3.37 -10.11
CA PHE A 17 11.76 2.19 -9.65
C PHE A 17 11.67 1.06 -10.67
N SER A 18 12.60 0.11 -10.59
CA SER A 18 12.60 -1.05 -11.47
C SER A 18 11.75 -2.17 -10.92
N LEU A 19 10.85 -2.70 -11.74
CA LEU A 19 10.06 -3.88 -11.39
C LEU A 19 10.92 -5.13 -11.22
N ASN A 20 12.12 -5.12 -11.78
CA ASN A 20 13.06 -6.23 -11.68
C ASN A 20 13.94 -6.16 -10.43
N ASN A 21 13.81 -5.10 -9.65
CA ASN A 21 14.67 -4.91 -8.48
C ASN A 21 13.93 -4.24 -7.34
N LEU A 22 12.83 -4.87 -6.92
CA LEU A 22 11.98 -4.34 -5.85
C LEU A 22 12.70 -4.22 -4.50
N PRO A 23 13.59 -5.15 -4.11
CA PRO A 23 14.27 -4.99 -2.82
C PRO A 23 15.09 -3.70 -2.70
N GLU A 24 15.67 -3.21 -3.80
CA GLU A 24 16.44 -1.96 -3.78
C GLU A 24 15.58 -0.72 -3.85
N SER A 25 14.29 -0.88 -4.01
CA SER A 25 13.33 0.22 -4.02
C SER A 25 12.66 0.39 -2.65
N GLY A 26 13.45 0.28 -1.59
CA GLY A 26 12.95 0.39 -0.23
C GLY A 26 12.17 -0.84 0.20
N ARG A 27 12.57 -2.01 -0.27
CA ARG A 27 11.95 -3.28 0.06
C ARG A 27 10.47 -3.33 -0.35
N LEU A 28 10.17 -2.84 -1.56
CA LEU A 28 8.84 -2.98 -2.13
C LEU A 28 8.43 -4.44 -2.30
N ASP A 29 9.38 -5.37 -2.40
CA ASP A 29 9.09 -6.79 -2.40
C ASP A 29 8.33 -7.23 -1.16
N LEU A 30 8.72 -6.72 0.01
CA LEU A 30 8.03 -7.02 1.27
C LEU A 30 6.63 -6.39 1.30
N VAL A 31 6.50 -5.18 0.76
CA VAL A 31 5.20 -4.53 0.66
C VAL A 31 4.26 -5.36 -0.21
N CYS A 32 4.74 -5.83 -1.36
CA CYS A 32 3.93 -6.65 -2.26
C CYS A 32 3.50 -7.97 -1.60
N ARG A 33 4.39 -8.59 -0.84
CA ARG A 33 4.06 -9.82 -0.10
C ARG A 33 3.02 -9.56 0.98
N ALA A 34 3.12 -8.44 1.68
CA ALA A 34 2.15 -8.08 2.70
C ALA A 34 0.77 -7.85 2.08
N ILE A 35 0.71 -7.18 0.93
CA ILE A 35 -0.54 -6.98 0.21
C ILE A 35 -1.13 -8.31 -0.23
N ALA A 36 -0.30 -9.18 -0.80
CA ALA A 36 -0.76 -10.50 -1.21
C ALA A 36 -1.33 -11.29 -0.03
N ASN A 37 -0.64 -11.28 1.09
CA ASN A 37 -1.08 -12.00 2.29
C ASN A 37 -2.35 -11.42 2.90
N ALA A 38 -2.57 -10.12 2.76
CA ALA A 38 -3.77 -9.48 3.29
C ALA A 38 -5.03 -9.91 2.52
N PHE A 39 -4.92 -10.11 1.23
CA PHE A 39 -6.08 -10.37 0.38
C PHE A 39 -6.23 -11.80 -0.10
N PHE A 40 -5.14 -12.54 -0.27
CA PHE A 40 -5.18 -13.89 -0.86
C PHE A 40 -4.82 -14.94 0.19
N ILE A 41 -5.75 -15.84 0.44
CA ILE A 41 -5.53 -16.95 1.37
C ILE A 41 -6.07 -18.22 0.71
N ALA A 42 -5.21 -19.24 0.56
CA ALA A 42 -5.62 -20.59 0.16
C ALA A 42 -6.61 -20.59 -1.03
N ASN A 43 -6.26 -19.92 -2.10
CA ASN A 43 -7.08 -19.82 -3.31
C ASN A 43 -8.36 -18.98 -3.16
N SER A 44 -8.48 -18.26 -2.06
CA SER A 44 -9.62 -17.37 -1.84
C SER A 44 -9.16 -15.93 -1.75
N PHE A 45 -10.03 -15.01 -2.14
CA PHE A 45 -9.77 -13.59 -2.05
C PHE A 45 -10.62 -12.96 -0.96
N ARG A 46 -10.00 -12.15 -0.09
CA ARG A 46 -10.70 -11.50 1.03
C ARG A 46 -11.34 -10.20 0.58
N LYS A 47 -12.61 -10.24 0.29
CA LYS A 47 -13.38 -9.05 -0.11
C LYS A 47 -13.72 -8.13 1.05
N ASP A 48 -13.66 -8.62 2.28
CA ASP A 48 -14.02 -7.87 3.47
C ASP A 48 -12.82 -7.13 4.09
N THR A 49 -11.74 -6.97 3.36
CA THR A 49 -10.51 -6.36 3.87
C THR A 49 -10.19 -5.07 3.14
N ILE A 50 -9.81 -4.05 3.91
CA ILE A 50 -9.23 -2.82 3.41
C ILE A 50 -7.82 -2.71 3.97
N LEU A 51 -6.84 -2.46 3.11
CA LEU A 51 -5.46 -2.28 3.51
C LEU A 51 -4.98 -0.91 3.09
N ASN A 52 -4.50 -0.13 4.06
CA ASN A 52 -3.89 1.16 3.82
C ASN A 52 -2.38 1.01 3.94
N VAL A 53 -1.66 1.22 2.86
CA VAL A 53 -0.20 1.08 2.83
C VAL A 53 0.42 2.46 2.79
N VAL A 54 1.12 2.84 3.87
CA VAL A 54 1.79 4.14 3.94
C VAL A 54 3.24 3.96 3.54
N LEU A 55 3.63 4.63 2.46
CA LEU A 55 4.99 4.61 1.93
C LEU A 55 5.68 5.89 2.35
N SER A 56 6.83 5.79 3.00
CA SER A 56 7.54 6.94 3.57
C SER A 56 8.97 7.11 3.06
N GLY A 57 9.38 6.35 2.07
CA GLY A 57 10.70 6.46 1.48
C GLY A 57 10.82 7.61 0.49
N PRO A 58 11.97 7.76 -0.18
CA PRO A 58 12.15 8.84 -1.14
C PRO A 58 11.27 8.61 -2.36
N LYS A 59 10.98 9.56 -3.16
CA LYS A 59 11.46 10.94 -3.27
C LYS A 59 10.37 11.94 -2.95
N SER A 60 9.14 11.47 -2.73
CA SER A 60 8.00 12.35 -2.50
C SER A 60 7.08 11.80 -1.38
N PRO A 61 7.64 11.57 -0.18
CA PRO A 61 6.82 11.11 0.93
C PRO A 61 5.92 12.24 1.45
N PRO A 62 4.83 11.90 2.12
CA PRO A 62 4.29 10.55 2.28
C PRO A 62 3.32 10.18 1.15
N LYS A 63 3.12 8.90 0.94
CA LYS A 63 2.06 8.41 0.06
C LYS A 63 1.34 7.26 0.76
N CYS A 64 0.01 7.27 0.68
CA CYS A 64 -0.80 6.17 1.19
C CYS A 64 -1.59 5.58 0.04
N ILE A 65 -1.48 4.27 -0.15
CA ILE A 65 -2.26 3.57 -1.15
C ILE A 65 -3.25 2.68 -0.41
N THR A 66 -4.54 2.90 -0.65
CA THR A 66 -5.60 2.14 -0.02
C THR A 66 -6.14 1.11 -1.00
N PHE A 67 -6.15 -0.14 -0.58
CA PHE A 67 -6.69 -1.26 -1.35
C PHE A 67 -7.97 -1.73 -0.68
N ASN A 68 -9.09 -1.66 -1.40
CA ASN A 68 -10.39 -2.10 -0.91
C ASN A 68 -10.75 -3.43 -1.57
N GLY A 69 -10.74 -4.51 -0.80
CA GLY A 69 -10.97 -5.85 -1.30
C GLY A 69 -12.32 -6.05 -1.97
N ASP A 70 -13.33 -5.29 -1.57
CA ASP A 70 -14.67 -5.39 -2.16
C ASP A 70 -14.70 -4.94 -3.63
N LYS A 71 -13.82 -4.01 -4.01
CA LYS A 71 -13.79 -3.44 -5.36
C LYS A 71 -12.53 -3.83 -6.15
N LEU A 72 -11.57 -4.44 -5.51
CA LEU A 72 -10.25 -4.71 -6.08
C LEU A 72 -10.31 -5.75 -7.18
N GLU A 73 -9.64 -5.49 -8.29
CA GLU A 73 -9.63 -6.37 -9.46
C GLU A 73 -8.29 -7.05 -9.71
N ILE A 74 -7.43 -7.14 -8.71
CA ILE A 74 -6.17 -7.88 -8.83
C ILE A 74 -6.50 -9.37 -8.83
N ARG A 75 -6.11 -10.09 -9.87
CA ARG A 75 -6.44 -11.51 -10.01
C ARG A 75 -5.31 -12.44 -9.65
N MET A 76 -4.08 -11.95 -9.67
CA MET A 76 -2.89 -12.76 -9.41
C MET A 76 -2.18 -12.23 -8.17
N PRO A 77 -1.87 -13.11 -7.20
CA PRO A 77 -1.21 -12.69 -5.96
C PRO A 77 0.31 -12.61 -6.09
N ASP A 78 0.86 -12.42 -7.26
CA ASP A 78 2.30 -12.37 -7.46
C ASP A 78 2.86 -10.97 -7.24
N GLU A 79 4.12 -10.90 -6.85
CA GLU A 79 4.80 -9.65 -6.57
C GLU A 79 4.78 -8.68 -7.75
N LEU A 80 4.99 -9.20 -8.96
CA LEU A 80 5.08 -8.36 -10.14
C LEU A 80 3.76 -7.65 -10.45
N SER A 81 2.65 -8.37 -10.37
CA SER A 81 1.33 -7.78 -10.63
C SER A 81 1.01 -6.72 -9.60
N ILE A 82 1.27 -6.98 -8.33
CA ILE A 82 1.03 -6.02 -7.26
C ILE A 82 1.95 -4.82 -7.41
N ALA A 83 3.23 -5.03 -7.73
CA ALA A 83 4.19 -3.95 -7.93
C ALA A 83 3.78 -3.04 -9.08
N LYS A 84 3.23 -3.59 -10.15
CA LYS A 84 2.71 -2.79 -11.27
C LYS A 84 1.55 -1.90 -10.83
N GLU A 85 0.68 -2.40 -9.97
CA GLU A 85 -0.41 -1.59 -9.44
C GLU A 85 0.11 -0.46 -8.55
N ILE A 86 1.09 -0.75 -7.72
CA ILE A 86 1.74 0.27 -6.90
C ILE A 86 2.38 1.34 -7.79
N GLN A 87 3.13 0.93 -8.80
CA GLN A 87 3.79 1.85 -9.72
C GLN A 87 2.78 2.73 -10.45
N ASN A 88 1.69 2.15 -10.93
CA ASN A 88 0.62 2.88 -11.59
C ASN A 88 -0.02 3.91 -10.65
N ALA A 89 -0.29 3.50 -9.40
CA ALA A 89 -0.85 4.41 -8.41
C ALA A 89 0.09 5.58 -8.14
N LEU A 90 1.38 5.31 -7.96
CA LEU A 90 2.37 6.35 -7.72
C LEU A 90 2.49 7.30 -8.92
N ARG A 91 2.42 6.76 -10.12
CA ARG A 91 2.46 7.59 -11.34
C ARG A 91 1.27 8.54 -11.40
N LYS A 92 0.08 8.03 -11.14
CA LYS A 92 -1.13 8.86 -11.15
C LYS A 92 -1.19 9.82 -9.98
N GLY A 93 -0.48 9.53 -8.90
CA GLY A 93 -0.45 10.38 -7.72
C GLY A 93 0.68 11.40 -7.67
N LEU A 94 1.48 11.54 -8.74
CA LEU A 94 2.61 12.47 -8.75
C LEU A 94 2.24 13.93 -8.47
N SER A 95 1.07 14.35 -8.91
CA SER A 95 0.63 15.73 -8.75
C SER A 95 -0.21 15.98 -7.50
N LEU A 96 -0.38 15.00 -6.63
CA LEU A 96 -1.17 15.16 -5.43
C LEU A 96 -0.54 16.15 -4.46
N ARG A 97 -1.37 17.01 -3.91
CA ARG A 97 -0.98 17.89 -2.80
C ARG A 97 -1.26 17.18 -1.49
N LEU A 98 -0.69 17.72 -0.41
CA LEU A 98 -0.86 17.13 0.91
C LEU A 98 -2.36 16.97 1.24
N HIS A 99 -2.72 15.78 1.69
CA HIS A 99 -4.08 15.35 2.04
C HIS A 99 -5.05 15.17 0.87
N GLU A 100 -4.60 15.36 -0.37
CA GLU A 100 -5.43 15.03 -1.53
C GLU A 100 -5.43 13.52 -1.79
N GLU A 101 -6.51 13.04 -2.38
CA GLU A 101 -6.60 11.62 -2.76
C GLU A 101 -7.24 11.47 -4.13
N LYS A 102 -6.97 10.33 -4.78
CA LYS A 102 -7.43 10.04 -6.12
C LYS A 102 -7.61 8.54 -6.30
N GLU A 103 -8.74 8.14 -6.86
CA GLU A 103 -8.93 6.74 -7.24
C GLU A 103 -8.17 6.49 -8.56
N VAL A 104 -7.31 5.48 -8.56
CA VAL A 104 -6.43 5.20 -9.70
C VAL A 104 -6.81 3.93 -10.45
N ALA A 105 -7.57 3.06 -9.81
CA ALA A 105 -8.09 1.83 -10.39
C ALA A 105 -9.22 1.34 -9.48
N PRO A 106 -10.05 0.40 -9.92
CA PRO A 106 -11.12 -0.12 -9.05
C PRO A 106 -10.55 -0.64 -7.73
N GLY A 107 -11.01 -0.06 -6.64
CA GLY A 107 -10.57 -0.46 -5.31
C GLY A 107 -9.19 0.04 -4.89
N ILE A 108 -8.55 0.91 -5.68
CA ILE A 108 -7.22 1.44 -5.35
C ILE A 108 -7.26 2.96 -5.34
N ILE A 109 -6.97 3.54 -4.19
CA ILE A 109 -6.95 4.99 -3.98
C ILE A 109 -5.58 5.39 -3.50
N ILE A 110 -4.98 6.42 -4.12
CA ILE A 110 -3.73 6.99 -3.63
C ILE A 110 -4.02 8.34 -2.98
N SER A 111 -3.34 8.61 -1.86
CA SER A 111 -3.45 9.88 -1.17
C SER A 111 -2.08 10.32 -0.70
N LYS A 112 -1.90 11.63 -0.51
CA LYS A 112 -0.66 12.17 0.05
C LYS A 112 -0.88 12.40 1.55
N LYS A 113 -0.86 11.32 2.32
CA LYS A 113 -1.11 11.32 3.76
C LYS A 113 -0.01 10.58 4.49
N SER A 114 0.41 11.13 5.63
CA SER A 114 1.38 10.48 6.50
C SER A 114 0.74 9.37 7.31
N PHE A 115 1.58 8.52 7.91
CA PHE A 115 1.11 7.48 8.81
C PHE A 115 0.27 8.06 9.95
N GLU A 116 0.73 9.16 10.54
CA GLU A 116 0.02 9.82 11.64
C GLU A 116 -1.36 10.28 11.21
N THR A 117 -1.48 10.87 10.02
CA THR A 117 -2.76 11.32 9.49
C THR A 117 -3.72 10.15 9.27
N VAL A 118 -3.23 9.07 8.67
CA VAL A 118 -4.05 7.89 8.42
C VAL A 118 -4.52 7.25 9.72
N VAL A 119 -3.63 7.16 10.71
CA VAL A 119 -3.98 6.62 12.02
C VAL A 119 -5.06 7.47 12.70
N LYS A 120 -4.94 8.79 12.63
CA LYS A 120 -5.95 9.69 13.20
C LYS A 120 -7.32 9.52 12.56
N GLU A 121 -7.34 9.34 11.24
CA GLU A 121 -8.60 9.20 10.51
C GLU A 121 -9.29 7.86 10.78
N LYS A 122 -8.50 6.81 11.00
CA LYS A 122 -9.01 5.44 10.99
C LYS A 122 -8.79 4.66 12.28
N GLY A 123 -7.95 5.17 13.16
CA GLY A 123 -7.38 4.38 14.25
C GLY A 123 -8.29 4.00 15.40
N LYS A 124 -9.45 4.61 15.53
CA LYS A 124 -10.30 4.36 16.70
C LYS A 124 -11.00 3.00 16.66
N ASN A 125 -11.24 2.47 15.49
CA ASN A 125 -12.10 1.30 15.31
C ASN A 125 -11.50 0.16 14.52
N ILE A 126 -10.18 0.21 14.24
CA ILE A 126 -9.55 -0.81 13.42
C ILE A 126 -8.27 -1.34 14.07
N PRO A 127 -7.94 -2.62 13.82
CA PRO A 127 -6.64 -3.16 14.24
C PRO A 127 -5.52 -2.48 13.46
N LEU A 128 -4.39 -2.24 14.13
CA LEU A 128 -3.22 -1.68 13.50
C LEU A 128 -2.13 -2.74 13.38
N SER A 129 -1.56 -2.86 12.20
CA SER A 129 -0.39 -3.69 11.96
C SER A 129 0.69 -2.83 11.34
N TYR A 130 1.91 -3.02 11.79
CA TYR A 130 3.06 -2.27 11.30
C TYR A 130 4.05 -3.21 10.65
N LEU A 131 4.57 -2.81 9.51
CA LEU A 131 5.70 -3.48 8.91
C LEU A 131 6.78 -2.44 8.73
N ASP A 132 7.85 -2.55 9.50
CA ASP A 132 8.96 -1.62 9.36
C ASP A 132 9.93 -2.09 8.28
N LYS A 133 10.96 -1.27 8.03
CA LYS A 133 11.97 -1.57 7.01
C LYS A 133 12.76 -2.85 7.25
N LYS A 134 12.70 -3.39 8.47
CA LYS A 134 13.37 -4.63 8.82
C LYS A 134 12.47 -5.84 8.63
N GLY A 135 11.25 -5.62 8.18
CA GLY A 135 10.29 -6.69 7.97
C GLY A 135 9.62 -7.20 9.21
N LYS A 136 9.76 -6.50 10.33
CA LYS A 136 9.09 -6.88 11.58
C LYS A 136 7.66 -6.39 11.59
N ASP A 137 6.78 -7.27 12.04
CA ASP A 137 5.39 -6.95 12.26
C ASP A 137 5.24 -6.38 13.67
N ILE A 138 4.79 -5.15 13.77
CA ILE A 138 4.64 -4.45 15.05
C ILE A 138 3.16 -4.15 15.27
N ARG A 139 2.66 -4.47 16.45
CA ARG A 139 1.25 -4.28 16.80
C ARG A 139 1.06 -3.44 18.03
#